data_dd5e2f262aad8734010dc45bb16c5db0
#
_entry.id   dd5e2f262aad8734010dc45bb16c5db0
#
_cell.length_a   1.000
_cell.length_b   1.000
_cell.length_c   1.000
_cell.angle_alpha   90.00
_cell.angle_beta   90.00
_cell.angle_gamma   90.00
#
_symmetry.space_group_name_H-M   'P 1'
#
loop_
_entity.id
_entity.type
_entity.pdbx_description
1 polymer ?
#
loop_
_entity_poly.entity_id
_entity_poly.type
_entity_poly.pdbx_seq_one_letter_code
_entity_poly.pdbx_strand_id
1 'polypeptide(L)'
;MAVKSKYEYWLSEEGLTKISGWARDGLTDEEIAKKCQVSARTFAGWKTRFPQLGAILKQGKDYVDRKVEQSLLKRALGFSYEEKTYGKDGKLTKRVTKMVVPDTTAIIFWLKNRKPEEWRDKQEILKTDDNDQVMAFIEAMRAYDQTK
;
A
#
# COMPACT_ATOMS: atom_id res chain seq x y z
N MET A 1 34.60 -27.14 -10.54
CA MET A 1 33.12 -27.00 -10.40
C MET A 1 32.78 -25.55 -10.61
N ALA A 2 31.97 -25.24 -11.64
CA ALA A 2 31.53 -23.86 -11.86
C ALA A 2 30.65 -23.42 -10.67
N VAL A 3 31.02 -22.34 -10.03
CA VAL A 3 30.20 -21.71 -8.97
C VAL A 3 28.92 -21.24 -9.65
N LYS A 4 27.82 -21.98 -9.45
CA LYS A 4 26.50 -21.53 -9.93
C LYS A 4 26.25 -20.12 -9.39
N SER A 5 25.95 -19.19 -10.26
CA SER A 5 25.72 -17.82 -9.83
C SER A 5 24.48 -17.80 -8.91
N LYS A 6 24.52 -16.97 -7.87
CA LYS A 6 23.42 -16.93 -6.85
C LYS A 6 22.05 -16.74 -7.50
N TYR A 7 21.94 -16.04 -8.64
CA TYR A 7 20.67 -15.83 -9.31
C TYR A 7 20.10 -17.11 -9.91
N GLU A 8 20.92 -18.05 -10.37
CA GLU A 8 20.44 -19.31 -10.98
C GLU A 8 19.64 -20.15 -10.00
N TYR A 9 20.10 -20.21 -8.74
CA TYR A 9 19.34 -20.88 -7.69
C TYR A 9 18.02 -20.16 -7.39
N TRP A 10 18.09 -18.83 -7.18
CA TRP A 10 16.91 -18.08 -6.80
C TRP A 10 15.86 -17.90 -7.92
N LEU A 11 16.26 -18.13 -9.16
CA LEU A 11 15.35 -18.17 -10.32
C LEU A 11 14.88 -19.59 -10.69
N SER A 12 15.36 -20.62 -9.98
CA SER A 12 14.79 -21.95 -10.09
C SER A 12 13.38 -22.00 -9.48
N GLU A 13 12.62 -23.03 -9.81
CA GLU A 13 11.28 -23.24 -9.25
C GLU A 13 11.29 -23.23 -7.70
N GLU A 14 12.26 -23.90 -7.09
CA GLU A 14 12.43 -23.92 -5.63
C GLU A 14 12.72 -22.52 -5.07
N GLY A 15 13.64 -21.78 -5.67
CA GLY A 15 14.00 -20.43 -5.25
C GLY A 15 12.83 -19.45 -5.38
N LEU A 16 12.11 -19.49 -6.50
CA LEU A 16 10.94 -18.67 -6.76
C LEU A 16 9.79 -19.00 -5.79
N THR A 17 9.59 -20.28 -5.46
CA THR A 17 8.61 -20.70 -4.46
C THR A 17 8.92 -20.12 -3.07
N LYS A 18 10.20 -20.12 -2.65
CA LYS A 18 10.62 -19.50 -1.39
C LYS A 18 10.39 -18.00 -1.39
N ILE A 19 10.77 -17.32 -2.47
CA ILE A 19 10.58 -15.87 -2.62
C ILE A 19 9.08 -15.53 -2.61
N SER A 20 8.25 -16.29 -3.31
CA SER A 20 6.79 -16.13 -3.30
C SER A 20 6.22 -16.25 -1.88
N GLY A 21 6.68 -17.26 -1.11
CA GLY A 21 6.28 -17.42 0.28
C GLY A 21 6.62 -16.19 1.12
N TRP A 22 7.84 -15.70 1.06
CA TRP A 22 8.27 -14.52 1.80
C TRP A 22 7.49 -13.25 1.41
N ALA A 23 7.19 -13.07 0.11
CA ALA A 23 6.36 -11.97 -0.33
C ALA A 23 4.93 -12.07 0.21
N ARG A 24 4.36 -13.28 0.28
CA ARG A 24 3.04 -13.55 0.88
C ARG A 24 3.02 -13.40 2.40
N ASP A 25 4.17 -13.55 3.05
CA ASP A 25 4.37 -13.27 4.48
C ASP A 25 4.52 -11.77 4.77
N GLY A 26 4.55 -10.93 3.74
CA GLY A 26 4.61 -9.47 3.83
C GLY A 26 6.02 -8.90 3.92
N LEU A 27 7.05 -9.69 3.61
CA LEU A 27 8.42 -9.19 3.62
C LEU A 27 8.65 -8.16 2.50
N THR A 28 9.42 -7.13 2.84
CA THR A 28 9.88 -6.12 1.88
C THR A 28 10.93 -6.68 0.92
N ASP A 29 11.14 -6.03 -0.21
CA ASP A 29 12.17 -6.41 -1.17
C ASP A 29 13.57 -6.45 -0.54
N GLU A 30 13.85 -5.56 0.43
CA GLU A 30 15.13 -5.52 1.14
C GLU A 30 15.31 -6.73 2.07
N GLU A 31 14.26 -7.13 2.77
CA GLU A 31 14.27 -8.30 3.64
C GLU A 31 14.41 -9.59 2.82
N ILE A 32 13.73 -9.67 1.68
CA ILE A 32 13.88 -10.80 0.76
C ILE A 32 15.31 -10.85 0.19
N ALA A 33 15.88 -9.70 -0.20
CA ALA A 33 17.26 -9.62 -0.66
C ALA A 33 18.24 -10.13 0.39
N LYS A 34 18.06 -9.76 1.67
CA LYS A 34 18.85 -10.27 2.80
C LYS A 34 18.73 -11.80 2.92
N LYS A 35 17.53 -12.35 2.82
CA LYS A 35 17.31 -13.82 2.83
C LYS A 35 17.97 -14.50 1.64
N CYS A 36 18.01 -13.85 0.48
CA CYS A 36 18.75 -14.31 -0.70
C CYS A 36 20.27 -14.12 -0.58
N GLN A 37 20.75 -13.48 0.50
CA GLN A 37 22.17 -13.15 0.73
C GLN A 37 22.75 -12.26 -0.40
N VAL A 38 21.98 -11.30 -0.87
CA VAL A 38 22.39 -10.31 -1.85
C VAL A 38 22.03 -8.89 -1.40
N SER A 39 22.64 -7.88 -2.03
CA SER A 39 22.29 -6.49 -1.75
C SER A 39 20.90 -6.17 -2.34
N ALA A 40 20.18 -5.18 -1.75
CA ALA A 40 18.93 -4.68 -2.28
C ALA A 40 19.08 -4.20 -3.74
N ARG A 41 20.22 -3.55 -4.07
CA ARG A 41 20.54 -3.14 -5.44
C ARG A 41 20.65 -4.32 -6.42
N THR A 42 21.32 -5.39 -5.99
CA THR A 42 21.44 -6.62 -6.80
C THR A 42 20.07 -7.24 -7.03
N PHE A 43 19.26 -7.33 -5.99
CA PHE A 43 17.91 -7.89 -6.06
C PHE A 43 16.99 -7.05 -6.97
N ALA A 44 17.07 -5.71 -6.86
CA ALA A 44 16.36 -4.81 -7.76
C ALA A 44 16.78 -5.01 -9.23
N GLY A 45 18.06 -5.19 -9.49
CA GLY A 45 18.57 -5.54 -10.82
C GLY A 45 18.01 -6.88 -11.33
N TRP A 46 17.85 -7.87 -10.46
CA TRP A 46 17.20 -9.14 -10.85
C TRP A 46 15.74 -8.97 -11.21
N LYS A 47 14.98 -8.15 -10.48
CA LYS A 47 13.58 -7.83 -10.81
C LYS A 47 13.43 -7.22 -12.20
N THR A 48 14.35 -6.33 -12.58
CA THR A 48 14.33 -5.70 -13.90
C THR A 48 14.73 -6.70 -15.00
N ARG A 49 15.75 -7.52 -14.73
CA ARG A 49 16.29 -8.48 -15.71
C ARG A 49 15.40 -9.71 -15.92
N PHE A 50 14.67 -10.13 -14.87
CA PHE A 50 13.89 -11.35 -14.84
C PHE A 50 12.41 -11.06 -14.52
N PRO A 51 11.56 -10.81 -15.54
CA PRO A 51 10.15 -10.43 -15.33
C PRO A 51 9.36 -11.42 -14.47
N GLN A 52 9.70 -12.71 -14.53
CA GLN A 52 9.06 -13.74 -13.70
C GLN A 52 9.23 -13.49 -12.20
N LEU A 53 10.39 -12.98 -11.77
CA LEU A 53 10.63 -12.63 -10.37
C LEU A 53 9.75 -11.45 -9.95
N GLY A 54 9.65 -10.43 -10.82
CA GLY A 54 8.77 -9.28 -10.59
C GLY A 54 7.29 -9.68 -10.47
N ALA A 55 6.83 -10.58 -11.34
CA ALA A 55 5.46 -11.09 -11.32
C ALA A 55 5.14 -11.85 -10.03
N ILE A 56 6.02 -12.73 -9.58
CA ILE A 56 5.85 -13.50 -8.34
C ILE A 56 5.84 -12.60 -7.11
N LEU A 57 6.73 -11.61 -7.04
CA LEU A 57 6.75 -10.64 -5.94
C LEU A 57 5.48 -9.81 -5.90
N LYS A 58 4.99 -9.35 -7.05
CA LYS A 58 3.73 -8.63 -7.15
C LYS A 58 2.57 -9.48 -6.66
N GLN A 59 2.44 -10.71 -7.15
CA GLN A 59 1.38 -11.63 -6.73
C GLN A 59 1.41 -11.91 -5.23
N GLY A 60 2.60 -12.06 -4.63
CA GLY A 60 2.75 -12.24 -3.19
C GLY A 60 2.26 -11.03 -2.41
N LYS A 61 2.65 -9.82 -2.81
CA LYS A 61 2.24 -8.56 -2.18
C LYS A 61 0.73 -8.32 -2.32
N ASP A 62 0.16 -8.52 -3.51
CA ASP A 62 -1.28 -8.40 -3.75
C ASP A 62 -2.10 -9.27 -2.78
N TYR A 63 -1.58 -10.42 -2.36
CA TYR A 63 -2.23 -11.26 -1.37
C TYR A 63 -2.29 -10.61 0.02
N VAL A 64 -1.20 -9.97 0.45
CA VAL A 64 -1.14 -9.24 1.73
C VAL A 64 -2.04 -8.02 1.69
N ASP A 65 -1.96 -7.25 0.60
CA ASP A 65 -2.76 -6.04 0.41
C ASP A 65 -4.26 -6.35 0.50
N ARG A 66 -4.71 -7.44 -0.14
CA ARG A 66 -6.10 -7.90 -0.01
C ARG A 66 -6.49 -8.24 1.42
N LYS A 67 -5.60 -8.85 2.21
CA LYS A 67 -5.88 -9.12 3.63
C LYS A 67 -6.02 -7.84 4.43
N VAL A 68 -5.17 -6.85 4.17
CA VAL A 68 -5.24 -5.53 4.83
C VAL A 68 -6.53 -4.82 4.42
N GLU A 69 -6.87 -4.81 3.13
CA GLU A 69 -8.14 -4.26 2.64
C GLU A 69 -9.36 -4.90 3.30
N GLN A 70 -9.37 -6.23 3.40
CA GLN A 70 -10.45 -6.95 4.09
C GLN A 70 -10.55 -6.57 5.57
N SER A 71 -9.40 -6.40 6.23
CA SER A 71 -9.35 -5.98 7.64
C SER A 71 -9.86 -4.55 7.82
N LEU A 72 -9.49 -3.64 6.91
CA LEU A 72 -10.00 -2.28 6.87
C LEU A 72 -11.52 -2.26 6.69
N LEU A 73 -12.03 -3.01 5.71
CA LEU A 73 -13.47 -3.11 5.45
C LEU A 73 -14.21 -3.69 6.67
N LYS A 74 -13.66 -4.74 7.27
CA LYS A 74 -14.22 -5.34 8.48
C LYS A 74 -14.26 -4.33 9.64
N ARG A 75 -13.22 -3.52 9.80
CA ARG A 75 -13.18 -2.46 10.81
C ARG A 75 -14.19 -1.34 10.51
N ALA A 76 -14.30 -0.94 9.25
CA ALA A 76 -15.25 0.07 8.81
C ALA A 76 -16.71 -0.33 9.09
N LEU A 77 -17.07 -1.58 8.78
CA LEU A 77 -18.45 -2.07 8.95
C LEU A 77 -18.76 -2.53 10.38
N GLY A 78 -17.75 -2.70 11.22
CA GLY A 78 -17.88 -3.35 12.53
C GLY A 78 -18.00 -4.87 12.39
N PHE A 79 -17.78 -5.57 13.48
CA PHE A 79 -17.89 -7.03 13.53
C PHE A 79 -18.09 -7.54 14.95
N SER A 80 -18.65 -8.74 15.07
CA SER A 80 -18.72 -9.45 16.33
C SER A 80 -17.64 -10.53 16.41
N TYR A 81 -17.15 -10.81 17.61
CA TYR A 81 -16.24 -11.90 17.89
C TYR A 81 -16.57 -12.57 19.21
N GLU A 82 -16.20 -13.83 19.34
CA GLU A 82 -16.35 -14.57 20.58
C GLU A 82 -15.07 -14.53 21.40
N GLU A 83 -15.21 -14.11 22.65
CA GLU A 83 -14.17 -14.23 23.65
C GLU A 83 -14.42 -15.47 24.50
N LYS A 84 -13.43 -16.34 24.57
CA LYS A 84 -13.50 -17.60 25.30
C LYS A 84 -12.56 -17.55 26.49
N THR A 85 -13.06 -17.84 27.67
CA THR A 85 -12.26 -17.94 28.91
C THR A 85 -12.13 -19.40 29.28
N TYR A 86 -10.93 -19.83 29.57
CA TYR A 86 -10.63 -21.21 29.99
C TYR A 86 -10.22 -21.23 31.45
N GLY A 87 -10.67 -22.22 32.19
CA GLY A 87 -10.24 -22.46 33.57
C GLY A 87 -8.83 -23.01 33.67
N LYS A 88 -8.31 -23.15 34.89
CA LYS A 88 -6.98 -23.71 35.16
C LYS A 88 -6.82 -25.15 34.69
N ASP A 89 -7.92 -25.87 34.54
CA ASP A 89 -8.04 -27.22 34.02
C ASP A 89 -8.13 -27.31 32.48
N GLY A 90 -7.98 -26.15 31.79
CA GLY A 90 -8.10 -26.05 30.33
C GLY A 90 -9.53 -26.18 29.78
N LYS A 91 -10.54 -26.28 30.64
CA LYS A 91 -11.93 -26.33 30.18
C LYS A 91 -12.50 -24.95 29.92
N LEU A 92 -13.36 -24.85 28.91
CA LEU A 92 -14.07 -23.64 28.58
C LEU A 92 -15.05 -23.28 29.73
N THR A 93 -14.81 -22.14 30.38
CA THR A 93 -15.62 -21.69 31.52
C THR A 93 -16.61 -20.59 31.12
N LYS A 94 -16.27 -19.78 30.11
CA LYS A 94 -17.12 -18.69 29.67
C LYS A 94 -16.96 -18.40 28.19
N ARG A 95 -18.08 -18.09 27.53
CA ARG A 95 -18.14 -17.62 26.14
C ARG A 95 -18.95 -16.32 26.13
N VAL A 96 -18.39 -15.26 25.57
CA VAL A 96 -19.05 -13.95 25.47
C VAL A 96 -18.89 -13.44 24.05
N THR A 97 -20.00 -13.09 23.41
CA THR A 97 -19.96 -12.40 22.11
C THR A 97 -19.77 -10.92 22.38
N LYS A 98 -18.70 -10.37 21.83
CA LYS A 98 -18.41 -8.93 21.85
C LYS A 98 -18.59 -8.32 20.48
N MET A 99 -19.00 -7.07 20.42
CA MET A 99 -19.19 -6.33 19.18
C MET A 99 -18.18 -5.19 19.12
N VAL A 100 -17.47 -5.10 18.01
CA VAL A 100 -16.67 -3.94 17.63
C VAL A 100 -17.53 -3.06 16.75
N VAL A 101 -17.86 -1.86 17.24
CA VAL A 101 -18.68 -0.92 16.49
C VAL A 101 -17.98 -0.42 15.22
N PRO A 102 -18.74 -0.01 14.19
CA PRO A 102 -18.20 0.62 12.99
C PRO A 102 -17.25 1.78 13.32
N ASP A 103 -16.20 1.93 12.53
CA ASP A 103 -15.20 2.98 12.71
C ASP A 103 -15.37 4.05 11.64
N THR A 104 -15.74 5.25 12.03
CA THR A 104 -16.01 6.36 11.11
C THR A 104 -14.78 6.74 10.29
N THR A 105 -13.60 6.71 10.88
CA THR A 105 -12.35 7.03 10.18
C THR A 105 -12.05 6.02 9.08
N ALA A 106 -12.23 4.73 9.37
CA ALA A 106 -12.05 3.66 8.38
C ALA A 106 -13.09 3.77 7.24
N ILE A 107 -14.35 4.12 7.57
CA ILE A 107 -15.40 4.35 6.58
C ILE A 107 -15.04 5.52 5.65
N ILE A 108 -14.66 6.67 6.21
CA ILE A 108 -14.29 7.86 5.46
C ILE A 108 -13.07 7.57 4.56
N PHE A 109 -12.04 6.92 5.12
CA PHE A 109 -10.86 6.54 4.34
C PHE A 109 -11.23 5.63 3.16
N TRP A 110 -12.07 4.63 3.39
CA TRP A 110 -12.54 3.72 2.33
C TRP A 110 -13.30 4.47 1.24
N LEU A 111 -14.27 5.31 1.62
CA LEU A 111 -15.12 6.03 0.68
C LEU A 111 -14.33 7.05 -0.16
N LYS A 112 -13.42 7.81 0.46
CA LYS A 112 -12.56 8.76 -0.24
C LYS A 112 -11.66 8.11 -1.29
N ASN A 113 -11.21 6.88 -1.05
CA ASN A 113 -10.34 6.16 -1.98
C ASN A 113 -11.12 5.36 -3.04
N ARG A 114 -12.31 4.85 -2.70
CA ARG A 114 -13.11 4.00 -3.62
C ARG A 114 -14.09 4.81 -4.47
N LYS A 115 -14.56 5.93 -3.95
CA LYS A 115 -15.54 6.82 -4.60
C LYS A 115 -15.08 8.29 -4.50
N PRO A 116 -13.91 8.64 -5.04
CA PRO A 116 -13.36 9.98 -4.91
C PRO A 116 -14.27 11.06 -5.50
N GLU A 117 -15.04 10.74 -6.53
CA GLU A 117 -15.96 11.69 -7.15
C GLU A 117 -17.08 12.15 -6.20
N GLU A 118 -17.50 11.28 -5.27
CA GLU A 118 -18.57 11.56 -4.32
C GLU A 118 -18.03 12.05 -2.97
N TRP A 119 -16.87 11.56 -2.53
CA TRP A 119 -16.36 11.68 -1.16
C TRP A 119 -15.02 12.40 -1.03
N ARG A 120 -14.44 12.87 -2.12
CA ARG A 120 -13.20 13.64 -2.08
C ARG A 120 -13.45 14.95 -1.35
N ASP A 121 -12.52 15.35 -0.46
CA ASP A 121 -12.50 16.70 0.09
C ASP A 121 -12.35 17.66 -1.10
N LYS A 122 -13.39 18.43 -1.39
CA LYS A 122 -13.31 19.52 -2.36
C LYS A 122 -12.43 20.60 -1.75
N GLN A 123 -11.13 20.52 -1.97
CA GLN A 123 -10.33 21.73 -1.97
C GLN A 123 -10.71 22.46 -3.26
N GLU A 124 -11.61 23.42 -3.17
CA GLU A 124 -11.56 24.54 -4.10
C GLU A 124 -10.21 25.23 -3.87
N ILE A 125 -9.19 24.76 -4.59
CA ILE A 125 -8.08 25.61 -4.91
C ILE A 125 -8.73 26.64 -5.80
N LEU A 126 -9.14 27.78 -5.23
CA LEU A 126 -9.23 29.02 -5.97
C LEU A 126 -7.84 29.15 -6.58
N LYS A 127 -7.65 28.66 -7.80
CA LYS A 127 -6.64 29.19 -8.70
C LYS A 127 -7.11 30.62 -8.92
N THR A 128 -6.76 31.49 -8.00
CA THR A 128 -6.64 32.88 -8.29
C THR A 128 -5.60 32.87 -9.39
N ASP A 129 -6.03 33.10 -10.61
CA ASP A 129 -5.14 33.44 -11.70
C ASP A 129 -4.53 34.79 -11.33
N ASP A 130 -3.70 34.78 -10.28
CA ASP A 130 -2.87 35.93 -9.87
C ASP A 130 -2.03 36.40 -11.05
N ASN A 131 -1.72 35.50 -11.96
CA ASN A 131 -0.96 35.82 -13.17
C ASN A 131 -1.78 36.67 -14.16
N ASP A 132 -3.06 36.38 -14.35
CA ASP A 132 -3.90 37.17 -15.25
C ASP A 132 -4.23 38.55 -14.68
N GLN A 133 -4.46 38.67 -13.38
CA GLN A 133 -4.63 39.96 -12.71
C GLN A 133 -3.33 40.77 -12.70
N VAL A 134 -2.19 40.14 -12.46
CA VAL A 134 -0.87 40.80 -12.53
C VAL A 134 -0.56 41.23 -13.96
N MET A 135 -0.84 40.41 -14.96
CA MET A 135 -0.65 40.77 -16.37
C MET A 135 -1.56 41.92 -16.81
N ALA A 136 -2.85 41.91 -16.43
CA ALA A 136 -3.78 43.00 -16.69
C ALA A 136 -3.33 44.30 -16.00
N PHE A 137 -2.81 44.25 -14.80
CA PHE A 137 -2.26 45.41 -14.10
C PHE A 137 -0.99 45.96 -14.79
N ILE A 138 -0.08 45.09 -15.24
CA ILE A 138 1.12 45.47 -15.99
C ILE A 138 0.75 46.14 -17.32
N GLU A 139 -0.24 45.60 -18.03
CA GLU A 139 -0.73 46.17 -19.29
C GLU A 139 -1.37 47.57 -19.08
N ALA A 140 -2.18 47.71 -18.02
CA ALA A 140 -2.77 49.01 -17.67
C ALA A 140 -1.68 50.07 -17.32
N MET A 141 -0.63 49.68 -16.59
CA MET A 141 0.49 50.57 -16.28
C MET A 141 1.27 50.96 -17.52
N ARG A 142 1.52 50.06 -18.46
CA ARG A 142 2.18 50.38 -19.74
C ARG A 142 1.39 51.32 -20.62
N ALA A 143 0.05 51.15 -20.66
CA ALA A 143 -0.85 52.02 -21.40
C ALA A 143 -0.83 53.47 -20.82
N TYR A 144 -0.76 53.61 -19.51
CA TYR A 144 -0.67 54.89 -18.84
C TYR A 144 0.65 55.65 -19.15
N ASP A 145 1.75 54.93 -19.24
CA ASP A 145 3.09 55.51 -19.53
C ASP A 145 3.22 56.01 -21.01
N GLN A 146 2.42 55.43 -21.93
CA GLN A 146 2.41 55.82 -23.34
C GLN A 146 1.56 57.07 -23.65
N THR A 147 0.79 57.56 -22.68
CA THR A 147 -0.12 58.70 -22.83
C THR A 147 0.44 60.01 -22.26
N LYS A 148 1.70 60.01 -21.86
CA LYS A 148 2.45 61.20 -21.45
C LYS A 148 3.50 61.60 -22.48
#